data_4f605b6b0474588a38a3e9fe4999a217
#
_entry.id   4f605b6b0474588a38a3e9fe4999a217
#
_cell.length_a   1.000
_cell.length_b   1.000
_cell.length_c   1.000
_cell.angle_alpha   90.00
_cell.angle_beta   90.00
_cell.angle_gamma   90.00
#
_symmetry.space_group_name_H-M   'P 1'
#
loop_
_entity.id
_entity.type
_entity.pdbx_description
1 polymer ?
#
loop_
_entity_poly.entity_id
_entity_poly.type
_entity_poly.pdbx_seq_one_letter_code
_entity_poly.pdbx_strand_id
1 'polypeptide(L)'
;TNDTVNKRGYVTNIITDESLDWLQNKRDRSKPFCLFIHHKAIHRNWMADTCDLNLYEDKEFTYPENFFDTYDGRLAAASQEMSIAKDMDLIYDLKMQRSDKETPLKSLYEQFYGRMDSAQKAVWDKFYTPIIDKFYKDDLKGEDLVRWKYQRYMRDYAKTVKSLDDNVGKVLDYLEKEGLLDNTLVVYTS
;
A
#
# COMPACT_ATOMS: atom_id res chain seq x y z
N THR A 1 -9.17 -21.92 -16.50
CA THR A 1 -8.04 -21.78 -17.44
C THR A 1 -6.86 -21.21 -16.68
N ASN A 2 -5.65 -21.77 -16.91
CA ASN A 2 -4.41 -21.29 -16.27
C ASN A 2 -3.73 -20.22 -17.15
N ASP A 3 -4.51 -19.34 -17.76
CA ASP A 3 -3.98 -18.33 -18.66
C ASP A 3 -3.40 -17.16 -17.85
N THR A 4 -2.15 -16.82 -18.13
CA THR A 4 -1.52 -15.62 -17.58
C THR A 4 -1.93 -14.41 -18.41
N VAL A 5 -2.55 -13.44 -17.76
CA VAL A 5 -2.95 -12.18 -18.40
C VAL A 5 -2.09 -11.05 -17.85
N ASN A 6 -1.46 -10.30 -18.78
CA ASN A 6 -0.71 -9.10 -18.43
C ASN A 6 -1.62 -7.87 -18.56
N LYS A 7 -1.83 -7.15 -17.45
CA LYS A 7 -2.61 -5.91 -17.43
C LYS A 7 -1.76 -4.75 -16.95
N ARG A 8 -1.99 -3.58 -17.54
CA ARG A 8 -1.34 -2.32 -17.16
C ARG A 8 -2.24 -1.58 -16.16
N GLY A 9 -1.65 -1.06 -15.09
CA GLY A 9 -2.36 -0.25 -14.10
C GLY A 9 -1.99 -0.62 -12.67
N TYR A 10 -2.69 0.00 -11.73
CA TYR A 10 -2.54 -0.29 -10.32
C TYR A 10 -3.33 -1.56 -9.94
N VAL A 11 -2.68 -2.49 -9.25
CA VAL A 11 -3.23 -3.83 -9.03
C VAL A 11 -4.56 -3.83 -8.29
N THR A 12 -4.76 -2.92 -7.32
CA THR A 12 -6.03 -2.80 -6.57
C THR A 12 -7.18 -2.43 -7.50
N ASN A 13 -6.95 -1.46 -8.42
CA ASN A 13 -7.94 -1.07 -9.42
C ASN A 13 -8.23 -2.24 -10.38
N ILE A 14 -7.19 -2.92 -10.88
CA ILE A 14 -7.33 -4.05 -11.80
C ILE A 14 -8.19 -5.17 -11.19
N ILE A 15 -7.95 -5.55 -9.93
CA ILE A 15 -8.74 -6.59 -9.26
C ILE A 15 -10.20 -6.18 -9.14
N THR A 16 -10.48 -4.93 -8.80
CA THR A 16 -11.84 -4.40 -8.71
C THR A 16 -12.52 -4.38 -10.07
N ASP A 17 -11.84 -3.87 -11.11
CA ASP A 17 -12.39 -3.79 -12.46
C ASP A 17 -12.74 -5.19 -13.01
N GLU A 18 -11.87 -6.19 -12.78
CA GLU A 18 -12.15 -7.58 -13.14
C GLU A 18 -13.35 -8.17 -12.38
N SER A 19 -13.47 -7.83 -11.10
CA SER A 19 -14.58 -8.27 -10.26
C SER A 19 -15.91 -7.67 -10.72
N LEU A 20 -15.89 -6.38 -11.07
CA LEU A 20 -17.05 -5.69 -11.63
C LEU A 20 -17.43 -6.21 -13.02
N ASP A 21 -16.43 -6.45 -13.89
CA ASP A 21 -16.68 -7.05 -15.21
C ASP A 21 -17.30 -8.45 -15.08
N TRP A 22 -16.84 -9.25 -14.10
CA TRP A 22 -17.46 -10.56 -13.85
C TRP A 22 -18.90 -10.42 -13.38
N LEU A 23 -19.19 -9.52 -12.44
CA LEU A 23 -20.55 -9.26 -11.95
C LEU A 23 -21.47 -8.77 -13.06
N GLN A 24 -20.99 -7.90 -13.95
CA GLN A 24 -21.76 -7.28 -15.02
C GLN A 24 -22.01 -8.21 -16.19
N ASN A 25 -20.98 -8.91 -16.65
CA ASN A 25 -20.92 -9.48 -17.97
C ASN A 25 -20.75 -11.01 -18.01
N LYS A 26 -20.28 -11.63 -16.92
CA LYS A 26 -19.84 -13.03 -16.95
C LYS A 26 -20.64 -13.97 -16.04
N ARG A 27 -21.23 -13.45 -14.95
CA ARG A 27 -22.03 -14.30 -14.05
C ARG A 27 -23.35 -14.73 -14.70
N ASP A 28 -23.85 -15.89 -14.32
CA ASP A 28 -25.22 -16.33 -14.61
C ASP A 28 -26.19 -15.58 -13.69
N ARG A 29 -26.94 -14.61 -14.25
CA ARG A 29 -27.88 -13.78 -13.49
C ARG A 29 -29.09 -14.56 -12.94
N SER A 30 -29.34 -15.78 -13.41
CA SER A 30 -30.41 -16.63 -12.90
C SER A 30 -30.03 -17.42 -11.63
N LYS A 31 -28.74 -17.33 -11.21
CA LYS A 31 -28.20 -18.07 -10.07
C LYS A 31 -27.66 -17.14 -9.00
N PRO A 32 -27.68 -17.57 -7.74
CA PRO A 32 -26.92 -16.87 -6.69
C PRO A 32 -25.44 -16.94 -6.99
N PHE A 33 -24.67 -15.98 -6.47
CA PHE A 33 -23.23 -15.95 -6.62
C PHE A 33 -22.50 -15.88 -5.27
N CYS A 34 -21.26 -16.34 -5.27
CA CYS A 34 -20.30 -16.11 -4.20
C CYS A 34 -19.02 -15.60 -4.86
N LEU A 35 -18.57 -14.42 -4.46
CA LEU A 35 -17.41 -13.76 -5.06
C LEU A 35 -16.40 -13.40 -3.96
N PHE A 36 -15.16 -13.82 -4.15
CA PHE A 36 -14.03 -13.45 -3.31
C PHE A 36 -13.16 -12.45 -4.06
N ILE A 37 -13.01 -11.25 -3.50
CA ILE A 37 -12.19 -10.18 -4.05
C ILE A 37 -10.95 -10.03 -3.16
N HIS A 38 -9.83 -10.58 -3.60
CA HIS A 38 -8.60 -10.63 -2.82
C HIS A 38 -7.63 -9.52 -3.23
N HIS A 39 -7.75 -8.37 -2.59
CA HIS A 39 -6.78 -7.30 -2.75
C HIS A 39 -5.47 -7.61 -2.00
N LYS A 40 -4.33 -7.23 -2.60
CA LYS A 40 -3.05 -7.30 -1.90
C LYS A 40 -2.81 -6.07 -1.00
N ALA A 41 -3.36 -4.92 -1.35
CA ALA A 41 -3.37 -3.76 -0.46
C ALA A 41 -4.15 -4.16 0.82
N ILE A 42 -3.67 -3.82 1.92
CA ILE A 42 -2.63 -2.93 2.40
C ILE A 42 -1.34 -3.66 2.87
N HIS A 43 -1.01 -4.78 2.27
CA HIS A 43 0.19 -5.54 2.63
C HIS A 43 1.47 -4.72 2.34
N ARG A 44 2.53 -4.93 3.16
CA ARG A 44 3.89 -4.45 2.92
C ARG A 44 4.33 -4.81 1.48
N ASN A 45 5.01 -4.01 0.71
CA ASN A 45 5.41 -2.63 0.97
C ASN A 45 4.36 -1.66 0.37
N TRP A 46 3.98 -0.66 1.06
CA TRP A 46 2.87 0.26 0.74
C TRP A 46 3.18 1.14 -0.48
N MET A 47 3.07 0.57 -1.67
CA MET A 47 3.21 1.31 -2.93
C MET A 47 1.84 1.85 -3.34
N ALA A 48 1.69 3.17 -3.24
CA ALA A 48 0.47 3.86 -3.62
C ALA A 48 0.30 3.88 -5.15
N ASP A 49 -0.94 4.06 -5.62
CA ASP A 49 -1.19 4.42 -7.00
C ASP A 49 -0.51 5.75 -7.32
N THR A 50 -0.03 5.91 -8.54
CA THR A 50 0.66 7.13 -8.99
C THR A 50 -0.22 8.38 -8.95
N CYS A 51 -1.53 8.25 -9.03
CA CYS A 51 -2.47 9.36 -8.86
C CYS A 51 -2.62 9.81 -7.40
N ASP A 52 -2.31 8.94 -6.43
CA ASP A 52 -2.51 9.20 -5.00
C ASP A 52 -1.22 9.67 -4.30
N LEU A 53 -0.09 9.77 -4.99
CA LEU A 53 1.21 10.06 -4.39
C LEU A 53 1.24 11.37 -3.57
N ASN A 54 0.48 12.37 -3.96
CA ASN A 54 0.44 13.66 -3.26
C ASN A 54 -0.53 13.70 -2.05
N LEU A 55 -1.34 12.66 -1.85
CA LEU A 55 -2.25 12.62 -0.70
C LEU A 55 -1.47 12.54 0.61
N TYR A 56 -1.96 13.23 1.63
CA TYR A 56 -1.45 13.21 3.00
C TYR A 56 0.01 13.69 3.18
N GLU A 57 0.63 14.36 2.19
CA GLU A 57 2.01 14.83 2.33
C GLU A 57 2.16 15.96 3.34
N ASP A 58 1.13 16.77 3.51
CA ASP A 58 1.02 17.84 4.50
C ASP A 58 0.48 17.35 5.86
N LYS A 59 0.01 16.09 5.94
CA LYS A 59 -0.53 15.55 7.18
C LYS A 59 0.56 15.08 8.12
N GLU A 60 0.45 15.49 9.37
CA GLU A 60 1.19 14.92 10.48
C GLU A 60 0.33 13.90 11.21
N PHE A 61 0.84 12.68 11.36
CA PHE A 61 0.19 11.60 12.10
C PHE A 61 0.64 11.64 13.56
N THR A 62 -0.31 11.52 14.47
CA THR A 62 -0.04 11.49 15.91
C THR A 62 0.77 10.26 16.29
N TYR A 63 1.72 10.43 17.19
CA TYR A 63 2.47 9.31 17.77
C TYR A 63 1.64 8.67 18.88
N PRO A 64 1.58 7.34 18.97
CA PRO A 64 0.99 6.69 20.13
C PRO A 64 1.84 6.98 21.39
N GLU A 65 1.21 6.98 22.57
CA GLU A 65 1.91 7.27 23.83
C GLU A 65 3.08 6.31 24.08
N ASN A 66 2.97 5.07 23.60
CA ASN A 66 4.00 4.05 23.72
C ASN A 66 4.93 3.95 22.49
N PHE A 67 5.08 5.02 21.71
CA PHE A 67 5.86 5.01 20.47
C PHE A 67 7.33 4.59 20.65
N PHE A 68 7.93 4.93 21.77
CA PHE A 68 9.30 4.54 22.12
C PHE A 68 9.35 3.53 23.28
N ASP A 69 8.33 2.66 23.38
CA ASP A 69 8.27 1.62 24.39
C ASP A 69 9.45 0.64 24.25
N THR A 70 10.08 0.31 25.37
CA THR A 70 11.18 -0.66 25.45
C THR A 70 10.71 -2.10 25.54
N TYR A 71 9.40 -2.30 25.72
CA TYR A 71 8.74 -3.60 25.94
C TYR A 71 9.23 -4.36 27.19
N ASP A 72 9.72 -3.64 28.19
CA ASP A 72 10.21 -4.24 29.44
C ASP A 72 9.15 -5.16 30.08
N GLY A 73 9.57 -6.36 30.46
CA GLY A 73 8.69 -7.38 31.01
C GLY A 73 7.75 -8.09 30.02
N ARG A 74 7.81 -7.75 28.71
CA ARG A 74 6.99 -8.36 27.64
C ARG A 74 7.87 -9.09 26.64
N LEU A 75 8.35 -10.28 27.01
CA LEU A 75 9.33 -11.06 26.24
C LEU A 75 8.95 -11.25 24.78
N ALA A 76 7.70 -11.60 24.49
CA ALA A 76 7.27 -11.83 23.12
C ALA A 76 7.33 -10.55 22.25
N ALA A 77 6.96 -9.40 22.80
CA ALA A 77 7.05 -8.12 22.11
C ALA A 77 8.51 -7.65 21.95
N ALA A 78 9.33 -7.82 22.99
CA ALA A 78 10.75 -7.43 22.99
C ALA A 78 11.60 -8.25 21.98
N SER A 79 11.20 -9.50 21.70
CA SER A 79 11.91 -10.38 20.77
C SER A 79 11.48 -10.24 19.31
N GLN A 80 10.46 -9.44 19.00
CA GLN A 80 10.00 -9.26 17.64
C GLN A 80 10.94 -8.37 16.83
N GLU A 81 11.22 -8.80 15.58
CA GLU A 81 11.97 -8.02 14.59
C GLU A 81 11.00 -7.19 13.72
N MET A 82 10.25 -6.28 14.36
CA MET A 82 9.21 -5.46 13.72
C MET A 82 9.28 -3.99 14.14
N SER A 83 10.44 -3.52 14.59
CA SER A 83 10.60 -2.14 15.04
C SER A 83 10.77 -1.16 13.87
N ILE A 84 10.16 0.04 13.99
CA ILE A 84 10.39 1.13 13.02
C ILE A 84 11.87 1.52 12.99
N ALA A 85 12.53 1.50 14.14
CA ALA A 85 13.92 1.90 14.27
C ALA A 85 14.87 1.00 13.46
N LYS A 86 14.78 -0.33 13.66
CA LYS A 86 15.75 -1.30 13.15
C LYS A 86 15.27 -2.02 11.88
N ASP A 87 14.00 -2.45 11.87
CA ASP A 87 13.52 -3.45 10.92
C ASP A 87 12.75 -2.85 9.73
N MET A 88 12.37 -1.56 9.82
CA MET A 88 11.77 -0.85 8.70
C MET A 88 12.87 -0.44 7.70
N ASP A 89 12.85 -1.10 6.54
CA ASP A 89 13.85 -0.92 5.48
C ASP A 89 13.68 0.43 4.77
N LEU A 90 14.76 1.19 4.64
CA LEU A 90 14.73 2.53 4.05
C LEU A 90 14.37 2.51 2.56
N ILE A 91 14.81 1.50 1.83
CA ILE A 91 14.57 1.42 0.38
C ILE A 91 13.24 0.70 0.11
N TYR A 92 13.05 -0.50 0.63
CA TYR A 92 11.86 -1.30 0.35
C TYR A 92 10.58 -0.69 0.95
N ASP A 93 10.63 -0.33 2.23
CA ASP A 93 9.46 0.20 2.91
C ASP A 93 9.22 1.69 2.65
N LEU A 94 10.30 2.48 2.65
CA LEU A 94 10.21 3.95 2.64
C LEU A 94 10.64 4.58 1.30
N LYS A 95 11.06 3.79 0.31
CA LYS A 95 11.40 4.20 -1.07
C LYS A 95 12.60 5.16 -1.15
N MET A 96 13.47 5.17 -0.15
CA MET A 96 14.66 6.05 -0.11
C MET A 96 15.81 5.47 -0.94
N GLN A 97 15.52 5.12 -2.21
CA GLN A 97 16.49 4.52 -3.11
C GLN A 97 17.51 5.52 -3.64
N ARG A 98 18.79 5.20 -3.49
CA ARG A 98 19.91 5.85 -4.18
C ARG A 98 20.89 4.80 -4.67
N SER A 99 21.63 5.11 -5.74
CA SER A 99 22.58 4.16 -6.35
C SER A 99 23.73 3.79 -5.43
N ASP A 100 24.12 4.67 -4.51
CA ASP A 100 25.19 4.51 -3.52
C ASP A 100 24.70 3.89 -2.19
N LYS A 101 23.42 3.50 -2.10
CA LYS A 101 22.84 2.95 -0.87
C LYS A 101 22.41 1.51 -1.05
N GLU A 102 22.65 0.72 -0.02
CA GLU A 102 22.28 -0.69 0.05
C GLU A 102 21.47 -0.97 1.30
N THR A 103 20.44 -1.80 1.16
CA THR A 103 19.66 -2.35 2.28
C THR A 103 19.35 -3.83 2.00
N PRO A 104 19.01 -4.62 3.03
CA PRO A 104 18.72 -6.06 2.84
C PRO A 104 17.59 -6.34 1.84
N LEU A 105 16.62 -5.41 1.71
CA LEU A 105 15.43 -5.60 0.87
C LEU A 105 15.43 -4.76 -0.43
N LYS A 106 16.55 -4.12 -0.78
CA LYS A 106 16.69 -3.31 -2.00
C LYS A 106 16.28 -4.07 -3.26
N SER A 107 16.73 -5.31 -3.42
CA SER A 107 16.41 -6.11 -4.61
C SER A 107 14.90 -6.36 -4.77
N LEU A 108 14.14 -6.45 -3.67
CA LEU A 108 12.69 -6.55 -3.72
C LEU A 108 12.05 -5.23 -4.19
N TYR A 109 12.55 -4.09 -3.70
CA TYR A 109 12.09 -2.79 -4.21
C TYR A 109 12.33 -2.66 -5.71
N GLU A 110 13.52 -3.00 -6.18
CA GLU A 110 13.88 -2.93 -7.60
C GLU A 110 12.99 -3.81 -8.49
N GLN A 111 12.55 -4.98 -7.99
CA GLN A 111 11.58 -5.81 -8.70
C GLN A 111 10.21 -5.12 -8.84
N PHE A 112 9.71 -4.45 -7.80
CA PHE A 112 8.45 -3.71 -7.88
C PHE A 112 8.56 -2.48 -8.78
N TYR A 113 9.61 -1.68 -8.59
CA TYR A 113 9.89 -0.52 -9.41
C TYR A 113 10.11 -0.92 -10.90
N GLY A 114 10.76 -2.04 -11.13
CA GLY A 114 11.00 -2.59 -12.47
C GLY A 114 9.73 -2.95 -13.24
N ARG A 115 8.62 -3.24 -12.54
CA ARG A 115 7.31 -3.52 -13.17
C ARG A 115 6.59 -2.28 -13.66
N MET A 116 6.97 -1.11 -13.19
CA MET A 116 6.39 0.15 -13.64
C MET A 116 6.80 0.43 -15.08
N ASP A 117 5.88 0.94 -15.88
CA ASP A 117 6.21 1.48 -17.20
C ASP A 117 6.90 2.85 -17.10
N SER A 118 7.35 3.38 -18.24
CA SER A 118 8.09 4.65 -18.27
C SER A 118 7.28 5.83 -17.76
N ALA A 119 5.97 5.87 -17.99
CA ALA A 119 5.10 6.95 -17.53
C ALA A 119 4.89 6.87 -16.01
N GLN A 120 4.67 5.66 -15.48
CA GLN A 120 4.57 5.45 -14.04
C GLN A 120 5.87 5.79 -13.32
N LYS A 121 7.03 5.38 -13.86
CA LYS A 121 8.34 5.73 -13.33
C LYS A 121 8.57 7.24 -13.30
N ALA A 122 8.23 7.94 -14.38
CA ALA A 122 8.40 9.39 -14.44
C ALA A 122 7.59 10.13 -13.35
N VAL A 123 6.36 9.71 -13.08
CA VAL A 123 5.53 10.28 -12.01
C VAL A 123 6.10 9.91 -10.64
N TRP A 124 6.49 8.66 -10.46
CA TRP A 124 7.08 8.14 -9.22
C TRP A 124 8.38 8.87 -8.88
N ASP A 125 9.29 8.97 -9.82
CA ASP A 125 10.59 9.61 -9.61
C ASP A 125 10.43 11.11 -9.35
N LYS A 126 9.55 11.79 -10.08
CA LYS A 126 9.22 13.20 -9.84
C LYS A 126 8.76 13.44 -8.41
N PHE A 127 7.99 12.50 -7.85
CA PHE A 127 7.48 12.60 -6.48
C PHE A 127 8.57 12.25 -5.45
N TYR A 128 9.25 11.11 -5.59
CA TYR A 128 10.17 10.63 -4.56
C TYR A 128 11.54 11.30 -4.58
N THR A 129 12.06 11.73 -5.73
CA THR A 129 13.41 12.33 -5.81
C THR A 129 13.62 13.47 -4.81
N PRO A 130 12.76 14.49 -4.73
CA PRO A 130 12.98 15.59 -3.76
C PRO A 130 12.89 15.11 -2.30
N ILE A 131 12.10 14.09 -2.00
CA ILE A 131 12.01 13.51 -0.66
C ILE A 131 13.30 12.76 -0.33
N ILE A 132 13.83 11.99 -1.26
CA ILE A 132 15.09 11.25 -1.14
C ILE A 132 16.25 12.22 -0.91
N ASP A 133 16.35 13.26 -1.74
CA ASP A 133 17.42 14.25 -1.64
C ASP A 133 17.40 14.97 -0.29
N LYS A 134 16.20 15.37 0.16
CA LYS A 134 16.04 16.00 1.47
C LYS A 134 16.42 15.04 2.61
N PHE A 135 15.94 13.79 2.58
CA PHE A 135 16.23 12.80 3.60
C PHE A 135 17.74 12.58 3.79
N TYR A 136 18.47 12.38 2.70
CA TYR A 136 19.92 12.17 2.78
C TYR A 136 20.72 13.43 3.09
N LYS A 137 20.19 14.61 2.77
CA LYS A 137 20.77 15.89 3.16
C LYS A 137 20.60 16.18 4.65
N ASP A 138 19.42 15.88 5.20
CA ASP A 138 19.10 16.15 6.61
C ASP A 138 19.88 15.21 7.56
N ASP A 139 20.34 14.07 7.09
CA ASP A 139 21.16 13.06 7.81
C ASP A 139 20.65 12.73 9.23
N LEU A 140 19.34 12.54 9.36
CA LEU A 140 18.65 12.31 10.63
C LEU A 140 19.19 11.09 11.37
N LYS A 141 19.25 11.15 12.71
CA LYS A 141 19.73 10.09 13.59
C LYS A 141 18.81 9.90 14.79
N GLY A 142 18.98 8.77 15.49
CA GLY A 142 18.28 8.50 16.74
C GLY A 142 16.77 8.60 16.63
N GLU A 143 16.12 9.26 17.58
CA GLU A 143 14.66 9.41 17.62
C GLU A 143 14.11 10.21 16.43
N ASP A 144 14.84 11.22 15.94
CA ASP A 144 14.38 12.02 14.80
C ASP A 144 14.27 11.18 13.54
N LEU A 145 15.21 10.25 13.32
CA LEU A 145 15.12 9.28 12.22
C LEU A 145 13.91 8.35 12.39
N VAL A 146 13.64 7.87 13.61
CA VAL A 146 12.49 6.99 13.89
C VAL A 146 11.18 7.73 13.66
N ARG A 147 11.07 8.99 14.11
CA ARG A 147 9.91 9.85 13.86
C ARG A 147 9.69 10.09 12.37
N TRP A 148 10.75 10.39 11.65
CA TRP A 148 10.69 10.57 10.19
C TRP A 148 10.23 9.31 9.48
N LYS A 149 10.80 8.14 9.82
CA LYS A 149 10.38 6.84 9.26
C LYS A 149 8.89 6.59 9.49
N TYR A 150 8.40 6.84 10.70
CA TYR A 150 6.98 6.68 11.04
C TYR A 150 6.09 7.58 10.18
N GLN A 151 6.41 8.88 10.08
CA GLN A 151 5.61 9.81 9.28
C GLN A 151 5.59 9.41 7.80
N ARG A 152 6.72 9.02 7.23
CA ARG A 152 6.78 8.55 5.84
C ARG A 152 5.96 7.27 5.64
N TYR A 153 6.12 6.31 6.52
CA TYR A 153 5.34 5.08 6.53
C TYR A 153 3.84 5.34 6.60
N MET A 154 3.40 6.16 7.54
CA MET A 154 1.98 6.45 7.76
C MET A 154 1.34 7.14 6.55
N ARG A 155 2.07 8.04 5.88
CA ARG A 155 1.59 8.67 4.64
C ARG A 155 1.41 7.64 3.53
N ASP A 156 2.39 6.80 3.28
CA ASP A 156 2.32 5.78 2.24
C ASP A 156 1.26 4.71 2.55
N TYR A 157 1.14 4.31 3.82
CA TYR A 157 0.09 3.41 4.28
C TYR A 157 -1.31 4.00 4.04
N ALA A 158 -1.54 5.25 4.47
CA ALA A 158 -2.83 5.92 4.31
C ALA A 158 -3.25 6.03 2.83
N LYS A 159 -2.31 6.25 1.91
CA LYS A 159 -2.58 6.25 0.46
C LYS A 159 -3.07 4.89 -0.04
N THR A 160 -2.44 3.81 0.42
CA THR A 160 -2.87 2.45 0.03
C THR A 160 -4.23 2.08 0.63
N VAL A 161 -4.50 2.52 1.88
CA VAL A 161 -5.83 2.37 2.51
C VAL A 161 -6.89 3.13 1.72
N LYS A 162 -6.62 4.39 1.34
CA LYS A 162 -7.54 5.20 0.53
C LYS A 162 -7.90 4.51 -0.78
N SER A 163 -6.90 4.01 -1.49
CA SER A 163 -7.13 3.29 -2.74
C SER A 163 -7.96 2.02 -2.53
N LEU A 164 -7.73 1.27 -1.45
CA LEU A 164 -8.53 0.08 -1.13
C LEU A 164 -9.98 0.45 -0.81
N ASP A 165 -10.19 1.47 0.02
CA ASP A 165 -11.51 1.97 0.41
C ASP A 165 -12.34 2.39 -0.82
N ASP A 166 -11.74 3.18 -1.72
CA ASP A 166 -12.39 3.57 -2.98
C ASP A 166 -12.79 2.36 -3.84
N ASN A 167 -11.96 1.34 -3.86
CA ASN A 167 -12.22 0.15 -4.66
C ASN A 167 -13.31 -0.75 -4.02
N VAL A 168 -13.36 -0.83 -2.70
CA VAL A 168 -14.48 -1.47 -1.99
C VAL A 168 -15.77 -0.68 -2.24
N GLY A 169 -15.71 0.65 -2.16
CA GLY A 169 -16.83 1.54 -2.47
C GLY A 169 -17.43 1.28 -3.85
N LYS A 170 -16.58 1.18 -4.90
CA LYS A 170 -17.06 0.86 -6.27
C LYS A 170 -17.87 -0.43 -6.34
N VAL A 171 -17.49 -1.46 -5.59
CA VAL A 171 -18.22 -2.72 -5.57
C VAL A 171 -19.56 -2.57 -4.86
N LEU A 172 -19.60 -1.85 -3.73
CA LEU A 172 -20.82 -1.58 -2.99
C LEU A 172 -21.80 -0.72 -3.80
N ASP A 173 -21.31 0.34 -4.43
CA ASP A 173 -22.08 1.21 -5.32
C ASP A 173 -22.70 0.40 -6.48
N TYR A 174 -21.95 -0.53 -7.04
CA TYR A 174 -22.46 -1.42 -8.08
C TYR A 174 -23.59 -2.30 -7.56
N LEU A 175 -23.43 -2.94 -6.38
CA LEU A 175 -24.46 -3.79 -5.78
C LEU A 175 -25.74 -2.99 -5.49
N GLU A 176 -25.60 -1.77 -4.98
CA GLU A 176 -26.74 -0.88 -4.72
C GLU A 176 -27.45 -0.50 -6.02
N LYS A 177 -26.71 -0.02 -7.01
CA LYS A 177 -27.25 0.40 -8.31
C LYS A 177 -28.00 -0.72 -9.05
N GLU A 178 -27.53 -1.95 -8.94
CA GLU A 178 -28.17 -3.11 -9.57
C GLU A 178 -29.28 -3.73 -8.70
N GLY A 179 -29.58 -3.15 -7.55
CA GLY A 179 -30.62 -3.68 -6.62
C GLY A 179 -30.25 -5.02 -6.00
N LEU A 180 -28.94 -5.30 -5.87
CA LEU A 180 -28.43 -6.56 -5.34
C LEU A 180 -28.06 -6.46 -3.86
N LEU A 181 -27.84 -5.26 -3.34
CA LEU A 181 -27.26 -5.03 -2.00
C LEU A 181 -28.15 -5.62 -0.90
N ASP A 182 -29.49 -5.45 -0.97
CA ASP A 182 -30.42 -5.93 0.05
C ASP A 182 -30.49 -7.46 0.15
N ASN A 183 -30.03 -8.17 -0.89
CA ASN A 183 -30.00 -9.65 -0.93
C ASN A 183 -28.56 -10.20 -1.07
N THR A 184 -27.57 -9.44 -0.62
CA THR A 184 -26.15 -9.84 -0.66
C THR A 184 -25.54 -9.67 0.72
N LEU A 185 -25.02 -10.77 1.29
CA LEU A 185 -24.17 -10.67 2.48
C LEU A 185 -22.78 -10.22 2.06
N VAL A 186 -22.37 -9.03 2.51
CA VAL A 186 -21.04 -8.48 2.31
C VAL A 186 -20.20 -8.73 3.56
N VAL A 187 -19.04 -9.37 3.39
CA VAL A 187 -18.07 -9.61 4.46
C VAL A 187 -16.75 -8.95 4.10
N TYR A 188 -16.30 -8.03 4.94
CA TYR A 188 -14.95 -7.47 4.86
C TYR A 188 -14.11 -8.04 6.00
N THR A 189 -12.93 -8.55 5.66
CA THR A 189 -11.99 -9.13 6.64
C THR A 189 -10.55 -8.95 6.17
N SER A 190 -9.59 -8.94 7.13
CA SER A 190 -8.16 -8.86 6.86
C SER A 190 -7.40 -9.86 7.73
#